data_99c26c2f09ce927be9bf28a34d6c8a55
#
_entry.id   99c26c2f09ce927be9bf28a34d6c8a55
#
_cell.length_a   1.000
_cell.length_b   1.000
_cell.length_c   1.000
_cell.angle_alpha   90.00
_cell.angle_beta   90.00
_cell.angle_gamma   90.00
#
_symmetry.space_group_name_H-M   'P 1'
#
loop_
_entity.id
_entity.type
_entity.pdbx_description
1 polymer ?
#
loop_
_entity_poly.entity_id
_entity_poly.type
_entity_poly.pdbx_seq_one_letter_code
_entity_poly.pdbx_strand_id
1 'polypeptide(L)'
;MRDPSDNIRLEVAKEWGNTLMRRRILWTFVPLVLVSAITGNARTVAEESEKVYENKDTRELVALVDDAAKLVQTRGEAVFADFRISGSRWRQGETYVFVLDPDGNMVVHPDSALEGKNQLELKDINGKPIIRGLLAAATTIPSKPTGWYHYEWPVPGEILPRWKSTYVRLVTAPSGKKYVIGAGMYNDRMERAFVRDAVTDAVGQIEKNGKAAFPLFHDPTGPFIAKDTYIFVIDRNGVDLVNPGFPNLEGRNILDVKDTEGKQPIREMLKVTETSGSGWVDYMW
;
A
#
# COMPACT_ATOMS: atom_id res chain seq x y z
N MET A 1 -6.64 6.97 -36.58
CA MET A 1 -5.82 6.02 -35.76
C MET A 1 -6.30 6.17 -34.35
N ARG A 2 -6.82 5.13 -33.71
CA ARG A 2 -7.17 5.18 -32.27
C ARG A 2 -5.90 5.11 -31.47
N ASP A 3 -5.78 5.95 -30.46
CA ASP A 3 -4.65 5.98 -29.55
C ASP A 3 -4.52 4.63 -28.82
N PRO A 4 -3.35 3.98 -28.79
CA PRO A 4 -3.12 2.75 -28.02
C PRO A 4 -3.44 2.87 -26.52
N SER A 5 -3.44 4.10 -25.95
CA SER A 5 -3.86 4.35 -24.57
C SER A 5 -5.32 4.04 -24.31
N ASP A 6 -6.18 4.16 -25.36
CA ASP A 6 -7.60 3.84 -25.23
C ASP A 6 -7.84 2.34 -25.00
N ASN A 7 -6.94 1.48 -25.50
CA ASN A 7 -7.07 0.03 -25.30
C ASN A 7 -6.73 -0.40 -23.87
N ILE A 8 -5.72 0.21 -23.24
CA ILE A 8 -5.35 -0.08 -21.85
C ILE A 8 -6.46 0.40 -20.90
N ARG A 9 -7.00 1.60 -21.16
CA ARG A 9 -8.08 2.21 -20.36
C ARG A 9 -9.39 1.40 -20.44
N LEU A 10 -9.72 0.86 -21.62
CA LEU A 10 -10.94 0.10 -21.84
C LEU A 10 -10.94 -1.28 -21.15
N GLU A 11 -9.77 -1.88 -20.91
CA GLU A 11 -9.69 -3.22 -20.37
C GLU A 11 -9.80 -3.22 -18.85
N VAL A 12 -9.06 -2.34 -18.18
CA VAL A 12 -9.13 -2.17 -16.73
C VAL A 12 -10.52 -1.65 -16.32
N ALA A 13 -11.08 -0.69 -17.09
CA ALA A 13 -12.40 -0.13 -16.81
C ALA A 13 -13.57 -1.08 -17.14
N LYS A 14 -13.47 -1.93 -18.17
CA LYS A 14 -14.55 -2.86 -18.55
C LYS A 14 -14.78 -3.94 -17.51
N GLU A 15 -13.76 -4.49 -16.92
CA GLU A 15 -13.91 -5.55 -15.94
C GLU A 15 -14.52 -5.04 -14.63
N TRP A 16 -14.11 -3.86 -14.17
CA TRP A 16 -14.68 -3.22 -12.97
C TRP A 16 -16.08 -2.63 -13.23
N GLY A 17 -16.30 -2.04 -14.39
CA GLY A 17 -17.59 -1.45 -14.79
C GLY A 17 -18.67 -2.52 -15.06
N ASN A 18 -18.34 -3.65 -15.68
CA ASN A 18 -19.27 -4.73 -15.94
C ASN A 18 -19.70 -5.46 -14.67
N THR A 19 -18.85 -5.57 -13.67
CA THR A 19 -19.20 -6.15 -12.35
C THR A 19 -20.20 -5.25 -11.61
N LEU A 20 -20.07 -3.94 -11.74
CA LEU A 20 -21.01 -2.97 -11.16
C LEU A 20 -22.32 -2.88 -11.95
N MET A 21 -22.29 -2.98 -13.29
CA MET A 21 -23.50 -2.93 -14.12
C MET A 21 -24.32 -4.23 -14.05
N ARG A 22 -23.70 -5.40 -13.93
CA ARG A 22 -24.44 -6.67 -13.74
C ARG A 22 -25.17 -6.75 -12.40
N ARG A 23 -24.74 -6.00 -11.38
CA ARG A 23 -25.47 -5.87 -10.10
C ARG A 23 -26.65 -4.90 -10.14
N ARG A 24 -26.85 -4.12 -11.24
CA ARG A 24 -27.96 -3.16 -11.36
C ARG A 24 -29.22 -3.70 -12.06
N ILE A 25 -29.23 -4.95 -12.55
CA ILE A 25 -30.39 -5.54 -13.26
C ILE A 25 -30.94 -6.75 -12.49
N LEU A 26 -31.10 -6.64 -11.20
CA LEU A 26 -31.93 -7.55 -10.41
C LEU A 26 -32.46 -6.83 -9.19
N TRP A 27 -33.44 -5.93 -9.44
CA TRP A 27 -34.31 -5.43 -8.39
C TRP A 27 -35.67 -6.11 -8.54
N THR A 28 -35.95 -7.08 -7.71
CA THR A 28 -37.30 -7.33 -7.19
C THR A 28 -37.19 -7.96 -5.81
N PHE A 29 -37.56 -7.13 -4.82
CA PHE A 29 -38.16 -7.43 -3.53
C PHE A 29 -37.61 -8.57 -2.64
N VAL A 30 -37.09 -8.26 -1.45
CA VAL A 30 -37.77 -8.34 -0.15
C VAL A 30 -36.92 -7.67 0.92
N PRO A 31 -37.46 -6.84 1.80
CA PRO A 31 -36.70 -6.28 2.93
C PRO A 31 -36.72 -7.29 4.08
N LEU A 32 -35.56 -7.73 4.54
CA LEU A 32 -35.45 -8.33 5.87
C LEU A 32 -34.46 -7.50 6.69
N VAL A 33 -35.02 -6.64 7.50
CA VAL A 33 -34.32 -5.97 8.59
C VAL A 33 -34.01 -7.01 9.63
N LEU A 34 -32.75 -7.31 9.85
CA LEU A 34 -32.29 -8.01 11.05
C LEU A 34 -31.37 -7.07 11.82
N VAL A 35 -31.98 -6.40 12.79
CA VAL A 35 -31.25 -5.77 13.89
C VAL A 35 -30.72 -6.90 14.75
N SER A 36 -29.43 -7.12 14.77
CA SER A 36 -28.78 -7.89 15.81
C SER A 36 -27.55 -7.16 16.34
N ALA A 37 -27.71 -6.94 17.58
CA ALA A 37 -26.90 -6.45 18.67
C ALA A 37 -25.39 -6.26 18.42
N ILE A 38 -24.97 -5.08 18.83
CA ILE A 38 -23.63 -4.55 19.06
C ILE A 38 -22.85 -5.45 20.04
N THR A 39 -22.12 -6.43 19.51
CA THR A 39 -21.02 -7.12 20.21
C THR A 39 -19.96 -7.70 19.24
N GLY A 40 -19.92 -7.25 17.98
CA GLY A 40 -19.17 -7.90 16.89
C GLY A 40 -17.85 -7.27 16.42
N ASN A 41 -17.50 -6.04 16.85
CA ASN A 41 -16.47 -5.29 16.11
C ASN A 41 -15.00 -5.67 16.37
N ALA A 42 -14.67 -6.29 17.49
CA ALA A 42 -13.27 -6.65 17.76
C ALA A 42 -12.83 -7.95 17.05
N ARG A 43 -13.77 -8.87 16.86
CA ARG A 43 -13.50 -10.15 16.18
C ARG A 43 -13.39 -10.01 14.67
N THR A 44 -14.17 -9.13 14.06
CA THR A 44 -14.20 -8.92 12.60
C THR A 44 -12.94 -8.25 12.06
N VAL A 45 -12.34 -7.30 12.79
CA VAL A 45 -11.09 -6.63 12.36
C VAL A 45 -9.91 -7.59 12.40
N ALA A 46 -9.82 -8.44 13.44
CA ALA A 46 -8.77 -9.45 13.55
C ALA A 46 -8.92 -10.56 12.50
N GLU A 47 -10.15 -11.06 12.24
CA GLU A 47 -10.40 -12.06 11.21
C GLU A 47 -10.22 -11.53 9.78
N GLU A 48 -10.50 -10.24 9.54
CA GLU A 48 -10.27 -9.59 8.24
C GLU A 48 -8.78 -9.37 8.00
N SER A 49 -8.00 -8.98 9.02
CA SER A 49 -6.54 -8.84 8.92
C SER A 49 -5.83 -10.19 8.71
N GLU A 50 -6.31 -11.28 9.31
CA GLU A 50 -5.75 -12.62 9.08
C GLU A 50 -5.92 -13.12 7.64
N LYS A 51 -6.98 -12.71 6.94
CA LYS A 51 -7.22 -13.06 5.54
C LYS A 51 -6.40 -12.21 4.55
N VAL A 52 -5.93 -11.04 4.98
CA VAL A 52 -5.24 -10.08 4.11
C VAL A 52 -3.72 -10.24 4.20
N TYR A 53 -3.18 -10.47 5.40
CA TYR A 53 -1.74 -10.56 5.64
C TYR A 53 -1.29 -11.98 5.99
N GLU A 54 -0.33 -12.50 5.22
CA GLU A 54 0.17 -13.86 5.39
C GLU A 54 1.09 -13.99 6.62
N ASN A 55 1.88 -12.96 6.91
CA ASN A 55 2.86 -12.99 8.00
C ASN A 55 2.26 -12.52 9.32
N LYS A 56 2.60 -13.24 10.39
CA LYS A 56 2.14 -12.92 11.75
C LYS A 56 2.60 -11.52 12.18
N ASP A 57 3.86 -11.18 11.91
CA ASP A 57 4.47 -9.90 12.31
C ASP A 57 3.75 -8.71 11.66
N THR A 58 3.31 -8.87 10.42
CA THR A 58 2.54 -7.86 9.71
C THR A 58 1.17 -7.66 10.34
N ARG A 59 0.48 -8.76 10.69
CA ARG A 59 -0.81 -8.68 11.39
C ARG A 59 -0.68 -8.01 12.76
N GLU A 60 0.37 -8.35 13.52
CA GLU A 60 0.65 -7.75 14.83
C GLU A 60 0.96 -6.25 14.70
N LEU A 61 1.72 -5.85 13.67
CA LEU A 61 2.00 -4.43 13.40
C LEU A 61 0.74 -3.65 13.05
N VAL A 62 -0.10 -4.19 12.17
CA VAL A 62 -1.38 -3.57 11.80
C VAL A 62 -2.28 -3.41 13.03
N ALA A 63 -2.42 -4.46 13.84
CA ALA A 63 -3.20 -4.41 15.08
C ALA A 63 -2.65 -3.36 16.06
N LEU A 64 -1.32 -3.23 16.18
CA LEU A 64 -0.69 -2.22 17.02
C LEU A 64 -1.07 -0.80 16.59
N VAL A 65 -1.02 -0.50 15.29
CA VAL A 65 -1.37 0.82 14.75
C VAL A 65 -2.86 1.09 14.91
N ASP A 66 -3.71 0.10 14.63
CA ASP A 66 -5.16 0.22 14.75
C ASP A 66 -5.60 0.46 16.21
N ASP A 67 -4.98 -0.24 17.16
CA ASP A 67 -5.21 -0.02 18.59
C ASP A 67 -4.76 1.40 19.02
N ALA A 68 -3.57 1.84 18.56
CA ALA A 68 -3.07 3.18 18.86
C ALA A 68 -4.00 4.26 18.26
N ALA A 69 -4.42 4.07 17.01
CA ALA A 69 -5.36 4.94 16.32
C ALA A 69 -6.70 5.05 17.05
N LYS A 70 -7.25 3.93 17.51
CA LYS A 70 -8.49 3.89 18.32
C LYS A 70 -8.34 4.65 19.63
N LEU A 71 -7.19 4.55 20.31
CA LEU A 71 -6.92 5.32 21.52
C LEU A 71 -6.90 6.82 21.23
N VAL A 72 -6.24 7.25 20.15
CA VAL A 72 -6.25 8.67 19.74
C VAL A 72 -7.65 9.16 19.41
N GLN A 73 -8.47 8.35 18.72
CA GLN A 73 -9.85 8.69 18.41
C GLN A 73 -10.73 8.85 19.66
N THR A 74 -10.46 8.10 20.72
CA THR A 74 -11.30 8.07 21.92
C THR A 74 -10.80 8.96 23.04
N ARG A 75 -9.48 9.08 23.25
CA ARG A 75 -8.84 9.78 24.35
C ARG A 75 -8.05 11.02 23.92
N GLY A 76 -7.92 11.24 22.61
CA GLY A 76 -7.18 12.37 22.04
C GLY A 76 -5.69 12.33 22.32
N GLU A 77 -5.10 13.51 22.36
CA GLU A 77 -3.65 13.73 22.49
C GLU A 77 -3.06 13.28 23.83
N ALA A 78 -3.89 13.07 24.86
CA ALA A 78 -3.44 12.60 26.18
C ALA A 78 -2.70 11.24 26.10
N VAL A 79 -3.02 10.39 25.09
CA VAL A 79 -2.36 9.08 24.92
C VAL A 79 -0.95 9.18 24.35
N PHE A 80 -0.53 10.32 23.84
CA PHE A 80 0.82 10.48 23.27
C PHE A 80 1.93 10.26 24.31
N ALA A 81 1.64 10.51 25.59
CA ALA A 81 2.55 10.19 26.67
C ALA A 81 2.79 8.68 26.79
N ASP A 82 1.74 7.87 26.61
CA ASP A 82 1.82 6.41 26.68
C ASP A 82 2.71 5.84 25.56
N PHE A 83 2.65 6.43 24.36
CA PHE A 83 3.46 5.99 23.20
C PHE A 83 4.96 6.23 23.36
N ARG A 84 5.36 7.17 24.26
CA ARG A 84 6.77 7.48 24.55
C ARG A 84 7.41 6.53 25.54
N ILE A 85 6.63 5.74 26.29
CA ILE A 85 7.13 4.87 27.36
C ILE A 85 7.94 3.73 26.73
N SER A 86 9.25 3.73 26.99
CA SER A 86 10.15 2.66 26.54
C SER A 86 9.82 1.34 27.25
N GLY A 87 9.85 0.24 26.51
CA GLY A 87 9.46 -1.09 27.02
C GLY A 87 7.95 -1.33 27.09
N SER A 88 7.12 -0.32 26.79
CA SER A 88 5.67 -0.52 26.63
C SER A 88 5.36 -1.25 25.32
N ARG A 89 4.10 -1.72 25.18
CA ARG A 89 3.65 -2.30 23.91
C ARG A 89 3.79 -1.33 22.72
N TRP A 90 3.84 -0.02 22.97
CA TRP A 90 3.93 1.02 21.95
C TRP A 90 5.35 1.32 21.50
N ARG A 91 6.34 0.90 22.30
CA ARG A 91 7.77 1.10 22.03
C ARG A 91 8.58 -0.05 22.59
N GLN A 92 8.75 -1.11 21.80
CA GLN A 92 9.46 -2.32 22.21
C GLN A 92 10.43 -2.78 21.10
N GLY A 93 11.71 -2.89 21.42
CA GLY A 93 12.74 -3.26 20.45
C GLY A 93 12.82 -2.24 19.31
N GLU A 94 12.81 -2.74 18.08
CA GLU A 94 12.84 -1.93 16.86
C GLU A 94 11.46 -1.42 16.44
N THR A 95 10.39 -1.91 17.07
CA THR A 95 9.01 -1.52 16.76
C THR A 95 8.55 -0.41 17.70
N TYR A 96 8.05 0.67 17.13
CA TYR A 96 7.49 1.80 17.88
C TYR A 96 6.37 2.47 17.10
N VAL A 97 5.41 3.00 17.87
CA VAL A 97 4.36 3.87 17.33
C VAL A 97 4.91 5.30 17.22
N PHE A 98 4.70 5.92 16.09
CA PHE A 98 4.94 7.35 15.87
C PHE A 98 3.65 8.06 15.47
N VAL A 99 3.64 9.38 15.61
CA VAL A 99 2.51 10.23 15.28
C VAL A 99 2.98 11.41 14.43
N LEU A 100 2.34 11.60 13.28
CA LEU A 100 2.50 12.77 12.42
C LEU A 100 1.21 13.60 12.42
N ASP A 101 1.34 14.91 12.28
CA ASP A 101 0.22 15.71 11.81
C ASP A 101 0.19 15.78 10.26
N PRO A 102 -0.90 16.28 9.64
CA PRO A 102 -1.00 16.38 8.18
C PRO A 102 0.03 17.32 7.53
N ASP A 103 0.63 18.23 8.30
CA ASP A 103 1.64 19.19 7.82
C ASP A 103 3.06 18.59 7.86
N GLY A 104 3.21 17.35 8.33
CA GLY A 104 4.49 16.63 8.41
C GLY A 104 5.29 16.92 9.68
N ASN A 105 4.66 17.49 10.71
CA ASN A 105 5.31 17.61 12.01
C ASN A 105 5.29 16.26 12.72
N MET A 106 6.44 15.85 13.23
CA MET A 106 6.61 14.63 14.02
C MET A 106 6.18 14.90 15.46
N VAL A 107 4.97 14.50 15.83
CA VAL A 107 4.37 14.77 17.14
C VAL A 107 4.88 13.80 18.20
N VAL A 108 5.06 12.52 17.84
CA VAL A 108 5.62 11.47 18.70
C VAL A 108 6.62 10.67 17.91
N HIS A 109 7.85 10.54 18.44
CA HIS A 109 8.87 9.65 17.89
C HIS A 109 9.88 9.27 18.98
N PRO A 110 10.44 8.04 18.99
CA PRO A 110 11.47 7.66 19.98
C PRO A 110 12.79 8.43 19.85
N ASP A 111 13.09 8.94 18.66
CA ASP A 111 14.25 9.80 18.43
C ASP A 111 13.86 11.27 18.65
N SER A 112 14.44 11.88 19.70
CA SER A 112 14.25 13.28 20.05
C SER A 112 14.81 14.26 18.99
N ALA A 113 15.68 13.80 18.10
CA ALA A 113 16.16 14.62 17.00
C ALA A 113 15.06 14.88 15.97
N LEU A 114 14.07 14.00 15.88
CA LEU A 114 12.95 14.09 14.95
C LEU A 114 11.69 14.66 15.61
N GLU A 115 11.43 14.29 16.87
CA GLU A 115 10.22 14.70 17.59
C GLU A 115 10.14 16.23 17.77
N GLY A 116 8.94 16.77 17.59
CA GLY A 116 8.65 18.18 17.71
C GLY A 116 9.07 19.04 16.51
N LYS A 117 9.58 18.43 15.43
CA LYS A 117 10.04 19.14 14.23
C LYS A 117 9.21 18.77 13.01
N ASN A 118 9.18 19.69 12.05
CA ASN A 118 8.67 19.37 10.71
C ASN A 118 9.69 18.50 9.97
N GLN A 119 9.22 17.34 9.48
CA GLN A 119 10.05 16.34 8.81
C GLN A 119 9.60 16.11 7.35
N LEU A 120 8.80 17.02 6.79
CA LEU A 120 8.18 16.82 5.47
C LEU A 120 9.18 16.54 4.35
N GLU A 121 10.39 17.11 4.46
CA GLU A 121 11.46 16.96 3.48
C GLU A 121 12.46 15.82 3.80
N LEU A 122 12.18 15.04 4.86
CA LEU A 122 13.02 13.91 5.24
C LEU A 122 13.02 12.84 4.15
N LYS A 123 14.23 12.44 3.74
CA LYS A 123 14.45 11.42 2.71
C LYS A 123 15.28 10.28 3.26
N ASP A 124 15.12 9.11 2.68
CA ASP A 124 16.03 7.99 2.92
C ASP A 124 17.33 8.13 2.15
N ILE A 125 18.24 7.14 2.28
CA ILE A 125 19.54 7.14 1.62
C ILE A 125 19.45 7.15 0.09
N ASN A 126 18.35 6.66 -0.48
CA ASN A 126 18.08 6.63 -1.92
C ASN A 126 17.35 7.90 -2.41
N GLY A 127 17.09 8.85 -1.53
CA GLY A 127 16.36 10.08 -1.85
C GLY A 127 14.85 9.94 -1.82
N LYS A 128 14.31 8.80 -1.35
CA LYS A 128 12.87 8.53 -1.26
C LYS A 128 12.22 9.38 -0.17
N PRO A 129 11.15 10.15 -0.46
CA PRO A 129 10.55 11.09 0.48
C PRO A 129 9.72 10.34 1.53
N ILE A 130 10.25 10.18 2.75
CA ILE A 130 9.66 9.33 3.79
C ILE A 130 8.32 9.90 4.27
N ILE A 131 8.31 11.12 4.79
CA ILE A 131 7.11 11.68 5.45
C ILE A 131 6.02 11.98 4.42
N ARG A 132 6.37 12.52 3.26
CA ARG A 132 5.41 12.73 2.16
C ARG A 132 4.76 11.40 1.72
N GLY A 133 5.56 10.33 1.62
CA GLY A 133 5.06 9.00 1.26
C GLY A 133 4.13 8.41 2.32
N LEU A 134 4.48 8.51 3.60
CA LEU A 134 3.63 8.06 4.72
C LEU A 134 2.29 8.81 4.78
N LEU A 135 2.33 10.14 4.62
CA LEU A 135 1.11 10.96 4.56
C LEU A 135 0.25 10.59 3.35
N ALA A 136 0.87 10.44 2.17
CA ALA A 136 0.16 10.05 0.95
C ALA A 136 -0.51 8.67 1.11
N ALA A 137 0.17 7.69 1.68
CA ALA A 137 -0.37 6.34 1.92
C ALA A 137 -1.64 6.36 2.78
N ALA A 138 -1.78 7.31 3.71
CA ALA A 138 -2.94 7.44 4.58
C ALA A 138 -4.03 8.38 4.04
N THR A 139 -3.75 9.23 3.03
CA THR A 139 -4.65 10.33 2.66
C THR A 139 -5.09 10.34 1.20
N THR A 140 -4.39 9.64 0.30
CA THR A 140 -4.66 9.67 -1.15
C THR A 140 -6.05 9.12 -1.49
N ILE A 141 -6.51 8.10 -0.77
CA ILE A 141 -7.81 7.47 -0.98
C ILE A 141 -8.70 7.78 0.23
N PRO A 142 -9.67 8.72 0.12
CA PRO A 142 -10.50 9.12 1.26
C PRO A 142 -11.29 7.99 1.91
N SER A 143 -11.70 6.98 1.14
CA SER A 143 -12.43 5.81 1.62
C SER A 143 -11.53 4.76 2.29
N LYS A 144 -10.19 4.86 2.12
CA LYS A 144 -9.19 3.97 2.71
C LYS A 144 -8.15 4.81 3.46
N PRO A 145 -8.43 5.24 4.70
CA PRO A 145 -7.53 6.12 5.47
C PRO A 145 -6.33 5.37 6.05
N THR A 146 -5.84 4.36 5.33
CA THR A 146 -4.73 3.48 5.72
C THR A 146 -3.89 3.12 4.51
N GLY A 147 -2.61 2.85 4.73
CA GLY A 147 -1.75 2.36 3.66
C GLY A 147 -0.38 1.92 4.16
N TRP A 148 0.39 1.37 3.23
CA TRP A 148 1.76 0.97 3.44
C TRP A 148 2.71 1.87 2.67
N TYR A 149 3.88 2.14 3.28
CA TYR A 149 4.98 2.80 2.59
C TYR A 149 6.30 2.13 2.94
N HIS A 150 7.16 1.93 1.95
CA HIS A 150 8.42 1.21 2.07
C HIS A 150 9.58 2.15 1.77
N TYR A 151 10.56 2.20 2.67
CA TYR A 151 11.74 3.07 2.59
C TYR A 151 12.88 2.48 3.40
N GLU A 152 14.10 2.94 3.19
CA GLU A 152 15.23 2.57 4.02
C GLU A 152 15.32 3.45 5.27
N TRP A 153 15.58 2.83 6.42
CA TRP A 153 15.63 3.51 7.69
C TRP A 153 16.79 2.98 8.55
N PRO A 154 17.53 3.86 9.30
CA PRO A 154 18.56 3.44 10.22
C PRO A 154 18.03 2.47 11.28
N VAL A 155 18.82 1.45 11.55
CA VAL A 155 18.56 0.51 12.65
C VAL A 155 19.50 0.82 13.79
N PRO A 156 19.02 0.96 15.04
CA PRO A 156 19.89 1.21 16.18
C PRO A 156 20.97 0.14 16.33
N GLY A 157 22.25 0.56 16.30
CA GLY A 157 23.40 -0.33 16.43
C GLY A 157 23.91 -0.94 15.11
N GLU A 158 23.25 -0.70 13.98
CA GLU A 158 23.73 -1.10 12.66
C GLU A 158 24.38 0.08 11.91
N ILE A 159 25.33 -0.24 11.02
CA ILE A 159 26.05 0.78 10.23
C ILE A 159 25.21 1.19 9.02
N LEU A 160 24.50 0.24 8.40
CA LEU A 160 23.71 0.46 7.19
C LEU A 160 22.22 0.50 7.54
N PRO A 161 21.45 1.36 6.87
CA PRO A 161 20.01 1.32 6.96
C PRO A 161 19.47 0.02 6.35
N ARG A 162 18.27 -0.39 6.77
CA ARG A 162 17.54 -1.51 6.18
C ARG A 162 16.17 -1.08 5.70
N TRP A 163 15.60 -1.84 4.79
CA TRP A 163 14.23 -1.67 4.36
C TRP A 163 13.25 -1.77 5.52
N LYS A 164 12.42 -0.75 5.64
CA LYS A 164 11.34 -0.66 6.61
C LYS A 164 10.00 -0.60 5.89
N SER A 165 9.11 -1.53 6.23
CA SER A 165 7.72 -1.50 5.82
C SER A 165 6.89 -0.86 6.93
N THR A 166 6.24 0.26 6.63
CA THR A 166 5.50 1.06 7.62
C THR A 166 4.03 1.11 7.25
N TYR A 167 3.18 0.68 8.18
CA TYR A 167 1.74 0.84 8.10
C TYR A 167 1.33 2.14 8.78
N VAL A 168 0.43 2.88 8.14
CA VAL A 168 -0.09 4.14 8.64
C VAL A 168 -1.60 4.20 8.60
N ARG A 169 -2.19 4.95 9.54
CA ARG A 169 -3.62 5.21 9.63
C ARG A 169 -3.90 6.67 9.98
N LEU A 170 -4.74 7.31 9.16
CA LEU A 170 -5.27 8.65 9.45
C LEU A 170 -6.42 8.55 10.45
N VAL A 171 -6.40 9.39 11.47
CA VAL A 171 -7.44 9.49 12.49
C VAL A 171 -7.78 10.94 12.81
N THR A 172 -8.98 11.16 13.35
CA THR A 172 -9.40 12.43 13.91
C THR A 172 -9.58 12.28 15.41
N ALA A 173 -8.86 13.09 16.19
CA ALA A 173 -8.99 13.14 17.65
C ALA A 173 -10.28 13.86 18.07
N PRO A 174 -10.74 13.72 19.34
CA PRO A 174 -11.89 14.44 19.86
C PRO A 174 -11.75 15.97 19.79
N SER A 175 -10.53 16.48 19.77
CA SER A 175 -10.21 17.90 19.53
C SER A 175 -10.52 18.40 18.11
N GLY A 176 -10.86 17.49 17.17
CA GLY A 176 -11.03 17.79 15.75
C GLY A 176 -9.73 17.78 14.95
N LYS A 177 -8.56 17.67 15.61
CA LYS A 177 -7.28 17.58 14.93
C LYS A 177 -7.09 16.20 14.29
N LYS A 178 -6.43 16.20 13.13
CA LYS A 178 -6.10 14.98 12.41
C LYS A 178 -4.65 14.57 12.68
N TYR A 179 -4.43 13.25 12.75
CA TYR A 179 -3.12 12.66 12.95
C TYR A 179 -2.97 11.42 12.07
N VAL A 180 -1.76 11.15 11.61
CA VAL A 180 -1.36 9.88 11.00
C VAL A 180 -0.56 9.11 12.03
N ILE A 181 -1.13 7.98 12.45
CA ILE A 181 -0.50 7.05 13.39
C ILE A 181 0.21 5.99 12.56
N GLY A 182 1.45 5.68 12.89
CA GLY A 182 2.22 4.67 12.18
C GLY A 182 3.13 3.84 13.07
N ALA A 183 3.44 2.64 12.58
CA ALA A 183 4.53 1.80 13.07
C ALA A 183 5.15 1.03 11.90
N GLY A 184 6.41 0.69 12.01
CA GLY A 184 7.11 -0.03 10.95
C GLY A 184 7.92 -1.20 11.49
N MET A 185 8.15 -2.17 10.62
CA MET A 185 9.03 -3.30 10.85
C MET A 185 10.13 -3.33 9.80
N TYR A 186 11.29 -3.82 10.20
CA TYR A 186 12.37 -4.11 9.29
C TYR A 186 12.19 -5.53 8.76
N ASN A 187 11.92 -5.64 7.48
CA ASN A 187 11.86 -6.92 6.79
C ASN A 187 12.25 -6.75 5.33
N ASP A 188 12.86 -7.79 4.77
CA ASP A 188 13.29 -7.81 3.37
C ASP A 188 12.25 -8.50 2.46
N ARG A 189 11.12 -8.96 3.03
CA ARG A 189 10.08 -9.69 2.30
C ARG A 189 8.98 -8.76 1.83
N MET A 190 8.52 -8.96 0.61
CA MET A 190 7.28 -8.39 0.11
C MET A 190 6.15 -9.41 0.32
N GLU A 191 5.09 -8.99 1.00
CA GLU A 191 3.87 -9.79 1.10
C GLU A 191 2.99 -9.59 -0.13
N ARG A 192 2.22 -10.61 -0.47
CA ARG A 192 1.22 -10.51 -1.57
C ARG A 192 0.26 -9.34 -1.38
N ALA A 193 -0.09 -9.01 -0.13
CA ALA A 193 -0.92 -7.84 0.17
C ALA A 193 -0.28 -6.52 -0.28
N PHE A 194 1.03 -6.34 -0.07
CA PHE A 194 1.75 -5.14 -0.50
C PHE A 194 1.82 -5.03 -2.03
N VAL A 195 2.11 -6.15 -2.70
CA VAL A 195 2.13 -6.22 -4.16
C VAL A 195 0.75 -5.90 -4.74
N ARG A 196 -0.31 -6.50 -4.19
CA ARG A 196 -1.69 -6.22 -4.60
C ARG A 196 -2.06 -4.75 -4.43
N ASP A 197 -1.71 -4.14 -3.29
CA ASP A 197 -1.97 -2.72 -3.04
C ASP A 197 -1.23 -1.84 -4.06
N ALA A 198 0.06 -2.13 -4.33
CA ALA A 198 0.84 -1.39 -5.33
C ALA A 198 0.26 -1.52 -6.75
N VAL A 199 -0.19 -2.72 -7.14
CA VAL A 199 -0.87 -2.93 -8.43
C VAL A 199 -2.19 -2.18 -8.50
N THR A 200 -2.99 -2.20 -7.43
CA THR A 200 -4.27 -1.49 -7.37
C THR A 200 -4.07 0.03 -7.51
N ASP A 201 -3.06 0.57 -6.81
CA ASP A 201 -2.74 1.99 -6.89
C ASP A 201 -2.20 2.37 -8.28
N ALA A 202 -1.37 1.51 -8.90
CA ALA A 202 -0.87 1.72 -10.26
C ALA A 202 -2.01 1.71 -11.29
N VAL A 203 -2.95 0.78 -11.17
CA VAL A 203 -4.17 0.74 -11.99
C VAL A 203 -4.95 2.04 -11.87
N GLY A 204 -5.18 2.53 -10.65
CA GLY A 204 -5.85 3.81 -10.42
C GLY A 204 -5.12 5.01 -11.04
N GLN A 205 -3.79 5.00 -11.04
CA GLN A 205 -3.01 6.03 -11.74
C GLN A 205 -3.17 5.97 -13.26
N ILE A 206 -3.17 4.77 -13.84
CA ILE A 206 -3.37 4.59 -15.29
C ILE A 206 -4.80 4.97 -15.68
N GLU A 207 -5.82 4.57 -14.92
CA GLU A 207 -7.22 4.93 -15.17
C GLU A 207 -7.44 6.45 -15.18
N LYS A 208 -6.77 7.15 -14.26
CA LYS A 208 -6.90 8.61 -14.14
C LYS A 208 -6.11 9.37 -15.19
N ASN A 209 -4.88 8.95 -15.50
CA ASN A 209 -3.88 9.73 -16.22
C ASN A 209 -3.44 9.09 -17.55
N GLY A 210 -3.90 7.86 -17.86
CA GLY A 210 -3.45 7.12 -19.03
C GLY A 210 -1.93 6.92 -19.02
N LYS A 211 -1.29 7.02 -20.18
CA LYS A 211 0.18 6.90 -20.33
C LYS A 211 0.98 7.97 -19.59
N ALA A 212 0.37 9.10 -19.23
CA ALA A 212 1.04 10.12 -18.41
C ALA A 212 1.40 9.62 -16.99
N ALA A 213 0.84 8.47 -16.56
CA ALA A 213 1.24 7.81 -15.32
C ALA A 213 2.57 7.03 -15.43
N PHE A 214 3.02 6.64 -16.64
CA PHE A 214 4.17 5.75 -16.84
C PHE A 214 5.47 6.25 -16.19
N PRO A 215 5.82 7.55 -16.24
CA PRO A 215 6.99 8.05 -15.54
C PRO A 215 6.99 7.80 -14.03
N LEU A 216 5.79 7.68 -13.40
CA LEU A 216 5.70 7.37 -11.96
C LEU A 216 6.23 5.97 -11.63
N PHE A 217 6.13 5.04 -12.58
CA PHE A 217 6.57 3.66 -12.38
C PHE A 217 8.07 3.49 -12.59
N HIS A 218 8.73 4.45 -13.26
CA HIS A 218 10.18 4.51 -13.43
C HIS A 218 10.89 5.28 -12.30
N ASP A 219 10.15 6.00 -11.46
CA ASP A 219 10.75 6.81 -10.40
C ASP A 219 11.23 5.91 -9.24
N PRO A 220 12.56 5.75 -9.05
CA PRO A 220 13.10 4.92 -7.97
C PRO A 220 12.80 5.50 -6.59
N THR A 221 12.45 6.78 -6.50
CA THR A 221 12.06 7.45 -5.26
C THR A 221 10.56 7.40 -5.01
N GLY A 222 9.79 6.92 -5.99
CA GLY A 222 8.34 6.80 -5.95
C GLY A 222 7.84 5.59 -5.15
N PRO A 223 6.52 5.46 -5.00
CA PRO A 223 5.91 4.36 -4.24
C PRO A 223 5.92 3.01 -4.98
N PHE A 224 6.17 3.00 -6.30
CA PHE A 224 6.01 1.83 -7.16
C PHE A 224 7.27 0.99 -7.32
N ILE A 225 8.39 1.42 -6.74
CA ILE A 225 9.65 0.66 -6.65
C ILE A 225 10.02 0.55 -5.18
N ALA A 226 10.07 -0.67 -4.67
CA ALA A 226 10.46 -0.93 -3.29
C ALA A 226 11.08 -2.31 -3.16
N LYS A 227 12.24 -2.41 -2.52
CA LYS A 227 13.00 -3.66 -2.37
C LYS A 227 13.33 -4.25 -3.76
N ASP A 228 12.90 -5.47 -4.00
CA ASP A 228 13.01 -6.20 -5.29
C ASP A 228 11.73 -6.13 -6.14
N THR A 229 10.75 -5.33 -5.71
CA THR A 229 9.44 -5.23 -6.34
C THR A 229 9.28 -3.92 -7.10
N TYR A 230 8.73 -3.99 -8.28
CA TYR A 230 8.40 -2.85 -9.14
C TYR A 230 7.14 -3.12 -9.96
N ILE A 231 6.50 -2.05 -10.42
CA ILE A 231 5.38 -2.13 -11.37
C ILE A 231 5.93 -2.16 -12.78
N PHE A 232 5.47 -3.13 -13.59
CA PHE A 232 5.64 -3.14 -15.04
C PHE A 232 4.28 -3.13 -15.72
N VAL A 233 4.21 -2.69 -16.97
CA VAL A 233 2.98 -2.56 -17.73
C VAL A 233 3.16 -3.20 -19.11
N ILE A 234 2.28 -4.14 -19.45
CA ILE A 234 2.20 -4.78 -20.77
C ILE A 234 0.84 -4.50 -21.41
N ASP A 235 0.83 -4.37 -22.74
CA ASP A 235 -0.42 -4.29 -23.47
C ASP A 235 -0.99 -5.69 -23.78
N ARG A 236 -2.21 -5.75 -24.33
CA ARG A 236 -2.89 -7.00 -24.70
C ARG A 236 -2.17 -7.84 -25.74
N ASN A 237 -1.29 -7.23 -26.51
CA ASN A 237 -0.52 -7.93 -27.55
C ASN A 237 0.81 -8.46 -26.99
N GLY A 238 1.07 -8.27 -25.68
CA GLY A 238 2.31 -8.65 -25.02
C GLY A 238 3.47 -7.70 -25.26
N VAL A 239 3.20 -6.45 -25.67
CA VAL A 239 4.24 -5.41 -25.77
C VAL A 239 4.51 -4.84 -24.40
N ASP A 240 5.76 -4.84 -23.98
CA ASP A 240 6.23 -4.23 -22.74
C ASP A 240 6.23 -2.71 -22.89
N LEU A 241 5.42 -2.03 -22.09
CA LEU A 241 5.24 -0.58 -22.16
C LEU A 241 6.03 0.17 -21.09
N VAL A 242 6.23 -0.46 -19.94
CA VAL A 242 6.98 0.07 -18.78
C VAL A 242 7.64 -1.08 -18.06
N ASN A 243 8.94 -1.03 -17.87
CA ASN A 243 9.66 -2.06 -17.15
C ASN A 243 10.93 -1.53 -16.50
N PRO A 244 10.85 -0.91 -15.32
CA PRO A 244 12.02 -0.34 -14.65
C PRO A 244 13.08 -1.40 -14.27
N GLY A 245 12.69 -2.66 -14.10
CA GLY A 245 13.62 -3.76 -13.84
C GLY A 245 14.41 -4.19 -15.07
N PHE A 246 13.79 -4.10 -16.26
CA PHE A 246 14.39 -4.49 -17.55
C PHE A 246 14.07 -3.46 -18.65
N PRO A 247 14.61 -2.23 -18.58
CA PRO A 247 14.26 -1.16 -19.51
C PRO A 247 14.56 -1.48 -20.98
N ASN A 248 15.46 -2.42 -21.24
CA ASN A 248 15.78 -2.89 -22.59
C ASN A 248 14.69 -3.75 -23.24
N LEU A 249 13.67 -4.16 -22.50
CA LEU A 249 12.50 -4.88 -23.00
C LEU A 249 11.38 -3.92 -23.43
N GLU A 250 11.39 -2.68 -23.00
CA GLU A 250 10.35 -1.72 -23.33
C GLU A 250 10.24 -1.49 -24.84
N GLY A 251 9.01 -1.45 -25.32
CA GLY A 251 8.66 -1.40 -26.74
C GLY A 251 8.79 -2.72 -27.47
N ARG A 252 9.24 -3.79 -26.83
CA ARG A 252 9.33 -5.12 -27.46
C ARG A 252 8.12 -5.96 -27.13
N ASN A 253 7.75 -6.84 -28.07
CA ASN A 253 6.79 -7.90 -27.78
C ASN A 253 7.49 -9.03 -27.01
N ILE A 254 7.04 -9.26 -25.78
CA ILE A 254 7.60 -10.25 -24.86
C ILE A 254 6.64 -11.42 -24.60
N LEU A 255 5.58 -11.54 -25.41
CA LEU A 255 4.53 -12.54 -25.25
C LEU A 255 5.06 -13.97 -25.14
N ASP A 256 6.11 -14.28 -25.92
CA ASP A 256 6.70 -15.61 -26.03
C ASP A 256 7.96 -15.82 -25.20
N VAL A 257 8.32 -14.84 -24.36
CA VAL A 257 9.44 -14.98 -23.43
C VAL A 257 9.15 -16.13 -22.47
N LYS A 258 10.16 -16.99 -22.30
CA LYS A 258 10.10 -18.13 -21.39
C LYS A 258 10.98 -17.87 -20.17
N ASP A 259 10.51 -18.30 -19.04
CA ASP A 259 11.30 -18.37 -17.82
C ASP A 259 12.30 -19.54 -17.87
N THR A 260 13.12 -19.71 -16.83
CA THR A 260 14.13 -20.77 -16.76
C THR A 260 13.53 -22.18 -16.72
N GLU A 261 12.25 -22.32 -16.41
CA GLU A 261 11.52 -23.59 -16.41
C GLU A 261 10.72 -23.81 -17.71
N GLY A 262 10.78 -22.86 -18.65
CA GLY A 262 10.11 -22.92 -19.95
C GLY A 262 8.65 -22.46 -19.93
N LYS A 263 8.14 -21.90 -18.84
CA LYS A 263 6.82 -21.26 -18.77
C LYS A 263 6.81 -19.95 -19.58
N GLN A 264 5.65 -19.54 -20.03
CA GLN A 264 5.43 -18.27 -20.71
C GLN A 264 4.63 -17.32 -19.79
N PRO A 265 5.28 -16.64 -18.82
CA PRO A 265 4.58 -15.90 -17.78
C PRO A 265 3.68 -14.79 -18.33
N ILE A 266 4.08 -14.12 -19.40
CA ILE A 266 3.31 -13.04 -20.01
C ILE A 266 1.98 -13.56 -20.59
N ARG A 267 1.98 -14.71 -21.29
CA ARG A 267 0.75 -15.36 -21.75
C ARG A 267 -0.16 -15.75 -20.61
N GLU A 268 0.40 -16.27 -19.53
CA GLU A 268 -0.37 -16.64 -18.35
C GLU A 268 -0.97 -15.41 -17.66
N MET A 269 -0.23 -14.31 -17.52
CA MET A 269 -0.72 -13.05 -16.98
C MET A 269 -1.88 -12.49 -17.79
N LEU A 270 -1.75 -12.42 -19.13
CA LEU A 270 -2.82 -11.97 -20.01
C LEU A 270 -4.07 -12.85 -19.88
N LYS A 271 -3.88 -14.18 -19.86
CA LYS A 271 -4.99 -15.13 -19.67
C LYS A 271 -5.70 -14.92 -18.31
N VAL A 272 -4.95 -14.72 -17.24
CA VAL A 272 -5.52 -14.47 -15.90
C VAL A 272 -6.32 -13.18 -15.89
N THR A 273 -5.81 -12.11 -16.49
CA THR A 273 -6.53 -10.83 -16.57
C THR A 273 -7.79 -10.92 -17.44
N GLU A 274 -7.76 -11.66 -18.56
CA GLU A 274 -8.92 -11.89 -19.43
C GLU A 274 -10.03 -12.70 -18.74
N THR A 275 -9.65 -13.69 -17.93
CA THR A 275 -10.63 -14.61 -17.33
C THR A 275 -11.16 -14.14 -15.98
N SER A 276 -10.33 -13.48 -15.19
CA SER A 276 -10.61 -13.17 -13.78
C SER A 276 -10.42 -11.70 -13.41
N GLY A 277 -9.92 -10.87 -14.34
CA GLY A 277 -9.61 -9.46 -14.12
C GLY A 277 -8.35 -9.23 -13.27
N SER A 278 -8.04 -10.14 -12.37
CA SER A 278 -6.83 -10.11 -11.53
C SER A 278 -6.44 -11.50 -11.05
N GLY A 279 -5.16 -11.69 -10.69
CA GLY A 279 -4.67 -12.96 -10.17
C GLY A 279 -3.16 -12.97 -9.99
N TRP A 280 -2.62 -14.17 -9.77
CA TRP A 280 -1.21 -14.41 -9.51
C TRP A 280 -0.64 -15.36 -10.55
N VAL A 281 0.57 -15.07 -10.99
CA VAL A 281 1.35 -15.93 -11.87
C VAL A 281 2.72 -16.09 -11.24
N ASP A 282 3.09 -17.32 -10.93
CA ASP A 282 4.40 -17.67 -10.38
C ASP A 282 5.34 -18.09 -11.51
N TYR A 283 6.54 -17.52 -11.57
CA TYR A 283 7.54 -17.79 -12.59
C TYR A 283 8.97 -17.60 -12.06
N MET A 284 9.95 -18.12 -12.77
CA MET A 284 11.37 -18.12 -12.41
C MET A 284 12.16 -17.32 -13.44
N TRP A 285 12.72 -16.18 -12.98
CA TRP A 285 13.65 -15.41 -13.82
C TRP A 285 15.07 -15.92 -13.73
#